data_ab067b0d8734da654569c28697b3c009
#
_entry.id   ab067b0d8734da654569c28697b3c009
#
_cell.length_a   1.000
_cell.length_b   1.000
_cell.length_c   1.000
_cell.angle_alpha   90.00
_cell.angle_beta   90.00
_cell.angle_gamma   90.00
#
_symmetry.space_group_name_H-M   'P 1'
#
loop_
_entity.id
_entity.type
_entity.pdbx_description
1 polymer ?
#
loop_
_entity_poly.entity_id
_entity_poly.type
_entity_poly.pdbx_seq_one_letter_code
_entity_poly.pdbx_strand_id
1 'polypeptide(L)'
;LQPLLTGSFLQYIMRRMPPANTPYSQNPKPRIMATGALGVLWLASLRKMFEGKSKNTYLSLIMAWALPPVMFQTAFGADILWRNRKAIITTILASTAYLGVSDSLSIGEGTWGINPEKTIGLDVIPNLPFEEFFFFFITNVLLTFGVTLVMSKESENRLPAPLRKGYYTFKSRWLKRG
;
A
#
# COMPACT_ATOMS: atom_id res chain seq x y z
N LEU A 1 1.15 5.62 -14.29
CA LEU A 1 1.69 4.31 -14.72
C LEU A 1 1.71 3.30 -13.56
N GLN A 2 2.20 3.69 -12.37
CA GLN A 2 2.32 2.82 -11.18
C GLN A 2 1.04 2.05 -10.83
N PRO A 3 -0.17 2.65 -10.73
CA PRO A 3 -1.39 1.91 -10.39
C PRO A 3 -1.73 0.80 -11.38
N LEU A 4 -1.48 1.04 -12.66
CA LEU A 4 -1.73 0.05 -13.71
C LEU A 4 -0.75 -1.13 -13.62
N LEU A 5 0.52 -0.86 -13.42
CA LEU A 5 1.55 -1.89 -13.27
C LEU A 5 1.30 -2.75 -12.04
N THR A 6 1.16 -2.14 -10.88
CA THR A 6 0.94 -2.86 -9.61
C THR A 6 -0.38 -3.63 -9.62
N GLY A 7 -1.46 -3.02 -10.12
CA GLY A 7 -2.78 -3.67 -10.21
C GLY A 7 -2.80 -4.86 -11.17
N SER A 8 -2.20 -4.72 -12.36
CA SER A 8 -2.11 -5.81 -13.36
C SER A 8 -1.21 -6.95 -12.86
N PHE A 9 -0.11 -6.62 -12.21
CA PHE A 9 0.79 -7.61 -11.64
C PHE A 9 0.14 -8.39 -10.49
N LEU A 10 -0.59 -7.70 -9.61
CA LEU A 10 -1.38 -8.36 -8.56
C LEU A 10 -2.41 -9.32 -9.14
N GLN A 11 -3.16 -8.90 -10.16
CA GLN A 11 -4.14 -9.78 -10.81
C GLN A 11 -3.46 -11.03 -11.41
N TYR A 12 -2.34 -10.84 -12.09
CA TYR A 12 -1.56 -11.95 -12.65
C TYR A 12 -1.13 -12.94 -11.56
N ILE A 13 -0.58 -12.45 -10.44
CA ILE A 13 -0.17 -13.27 -9.32
C ILE A 13 -1.35 -13.99 -8.67
N MET A 14 -2.46 -13.29 -8.42
CA MET A 14 -3.65 -13.90 -7.81
C MET A 14 -4.28 -15.00 -8.68
N ARG A 15 -4.19 -14.88 -10.00
CA ARG A 15 -4.66 -15.94 -10.93
C ARG A 15 -3.76 -17.18 -10.92
N ARG A 16 -2.46 -17.01 -10.61
CA ARG A 16 -1.46 -18.10 -10.60
C ARG A 16 -1.28 -18.75 -9.24
N MET A 17 -1.57 -18.04 -8.16
CA MET A 17 -1.49 -18.60 -6.82
C MET A 17 -2.74 -19.41 -6.49
N PRO A 18 -2.60 -20.60 -5.87
CA PRO A 18 -3.75 -21.36 -5.41
C PRO A 18 -4.55 -20.53 -4.41
N PRO A 19 -5.90 -20.65 -4.43
CA PRO A 19 -6.75 -19.95 -3.46
C PRO A 19 -6.31 -20.33 -2.04
N ALA A 20 -6.35 -19.36 -1.13
CA ALA A 20 -5.96 -19.61 0.25
C ALA A 20 -6.86 -20.67 0.88
N ASN A 21 -6.28 -21.82 1.24
CA ASN A 21 -7.00 -22.96 1.83
C ASN A 21 -7.47 -22.74 3.29
N THR A 22 -7.19 -21.55 3.85
CA THR A 22 -7.62 -21.23 5.21
C THR A 22 -9.09 -20.82 5.22
N PRO A 23 -9.94 -21.43 6.10
CA PRO A 23 -11.31 -21.01 6.22
C PRO A 23 -11.38 -19.54 6.61
N TYR A 24 -12.37 -18.84 6.05
CA TYR A 24 -12.62 -17.44 6.37
C TYR A 24 -13.06 -17.31 7.82
N SER A 25 -12.27 -16.64 8.63
CA SER A 25 -12.63 -16.31 10.01
C SER A 25 -13.02 -14.83 10.09
N GLN A 26 -14.22 -14.55 10.59
CA GLN A 26 -14.67 -13.16 10.84
C GLN A 26 -14.07 -12.56 12.13
N ASN A 27 -12.91 -13.04 12.55
CA ASN A 27 -12.28 -12.55 13.78
C ASN A 27 -11.91 -11.05 13.65
N PRO A 28 -12.46 -10.17 14.51
CA PRO A 28 -12.16 -8.74 14.47
C PRO A 28 -10.77 -8.41 15.03
N LYS A 29 -10.15 -9.29 15.80
CA LYS A 29 -8.86 -9.03 16.48
C LYS A 29 -7.76 -8.56 15.52
N PRO A 30 -7.48 -9.21 14.36
CA PRO A 30 -6.44 -8.75 13.45
C PRO A 30 -6.70 -7.34 12.91
N ARG A 31 -7.98 -6.98 12.69
CA ARG A 31 -8.37 -5.66 12.21
C ARG A 31 -8.09 -4.58 13.25
N ILE A 32 -8.51 -4.82 14.50
CA ILE A 32 -8.31 -3.87 15.61
C ILE A 32 -6.82 -3.69 15.89
N MET A 33 -6.06 -4.80 15.95
CA MET A 33 -4.63 -4.75 16.25
C MET A 33 -3.84 -4.02 15.13
N ALA A 34 -4.06 -4.37 13.89
CA ALA A 34 -3.37 -3.75 12.76
C ALA A 34 -3.70 -2.25 12.66
N THR A 35 -4.98 -1.89 12.76
CA THR A 35 -5.41 -0.48 12.69
C THR A 35 -4.90 0.32 13.88
N GLY A 36 -4.93 -0.25 15.09
CA GLY A 36 -4.40 0.40 16.29
C GLY A 36 -2.90 0.65 16.21
N ALA A 37 -2.12 -0.34 15.77
CA ALA A 37 -0.68 -0.19 15.57
C ALA A 37 -0.35 0.91 14.54
N LEU A 38 -1.06 0.93 13.41
CA LEU A 38 -0.91 1.99 12.39
C LEU A 38 -1.33 3.35 12.93
N GLY A 39 -2.36 3.42 13.78
CA GLY A 39 -2.80 4.65 14.44
C GLY A 39 -1.73 5.25 15.35
N VAL A 40 -1.03 4.43 16.12
CA VAL A 40 0.10 4.86 16.95
C VAL A 40 1.23 5.41 16.07
N LEU A 41 1.57 4.72 14.98
CA LEU A 41 2.59 5.19 14.04
C LEU A 41 2.18 6.51 13.37
N TRP A 42 0.92 6.68 13.02
CA TRP A 42 0.39 7.90 12.45
C TRP A 42 0.51 9.09 13.41
N LEU A 43 0.08 8.92 14.65
CA LEU A 43 0.20 9.95 15.68
C LEU A 43 1.67 10.34 15.95
N ALA A 44 2.57 9.36 15.99
CA ALA A 44 4.00 9.60 16.12
C ALA A 44 4.57 10.39 14.92
N SER A 45 4.08 10.12 13.70
CA SER A 45 4.48 10.83 12.48
C SER A 45 4.00 12.28 12.50
N LEU A 46 2.75 12.51 12.90
CA LEU A 46 2.20 13.87 13.05
C LEU A 46 3.01 14.67 14.06
N ARG A 47 3.31 14.08 15.22
CA ARG A 47 4.14 14.74 16.23
C ARG A 47 5.49 15.18 15.65
N LYS A 48 6.21 14.26 14.97
CA LYS A 48 7.50 14.58 14.34
C LYS A 48 7.39 15.64 13.24
N MET A 49 6.32 15.66 12.49
CA MET A 49 6.06 16.68 11.48
C MET A 49 5.96 18.08 12.11
N PHE A 50 5.28 18.20 13.26
CA PHE A 50 5.15 19.49 13.97
C PHE A 50 6.39 19.89 14.77
N GLU A 51 7.30 18.98 15.10
CA GLU A 51 8.57 19.30 15.74
C GLU A 51 9.55 20.08 14.83
N GLY A 52 9.27 20.18 13.52
CA GLY A 52 9.96 21.07 12.59
C GLY A 52 11.43 20.71 12.30
N LYS A 53 11.91 19.54 12.71
CA LYS A 53 13.28 19.07 12.43
C LYS A 53 13.38 18.66 10.97
N SER A 54 14.13 19.40 10.18
CA SER A 54 14.20 19.31 8.73
C SER A 54 14.43 17.91 8.14
N LYS A 55 15.34 17.12 8.74
CA LYS A 55 15.76 15.81 8.23
C LYS A 55 14.67 14.71 8.20
N ASN A 56 13.63 14.80 9.03
CA ASN A 56 12.56 13.79 9.06
C ASN A 56 11.26 14.28 8.44
N THR A 57 11.26 15.48 7.89
CA THR A 57 10.02 16.12 7.41
C THR A 57 9.41 15.35 6.26
N TYR A 58 10.21 14.90 5.31
CA TYR A 58 9.72 14.21 4.13
C TYR A 58 9.09 12.84 4.49
N LEU A 59 9.79 12.03 5.28
CA LEU A 59 9.25 10.76 5.76
C LEU A 59 7.97 10.95 6.58
N SER A 60 7.94 11.95 7.45
CA SER A 60 6.75 12.25 8.27
C SER A 60 5.55 12.69 7.42
N LEU A 61 5.78 13.45 6.36
CA LEU A 61 4.73 13.82 5.39
C LEU A 61 4.18 12.59 4.67
N ILE A 62 5.04 11.72 4.17
CA ILE A 62 4.62 10.46 3.52
C ILE A 62 3.73 9.65 4.47
N MET A 63 4.17 9.45 5.71
CA MET A 63 3.40 8.70 6.70
C MET A 63 2.10 9.40 7.08
N ALA A 64 2.08 10.72 7.19
CA ALA A 64 0.90 11.49 7.59
C ALA A 64 -0.26 11.31 6.61
N TRP A 65 -0.01 11.31 5.31
CA TRP A 65 -1.05 11.13 4.30
C TRP A 65 -1.33 9.67 3.95
N ALA A 66 -0.32 8.79 3.98
CA ALA A 66 -0.47 7.41 3.54
C ALA A 66 -1.09 6.49 4.60
N LEU A 67 -0.78 6.69 5.89
CA LEU A 67 -1.28 5.82 6.94
C LEU A 67 -2.80 5.87 7.14
N PRO A 68 -3.51 7.01 7.09
CA PRO A 68 -4.96 7.03 7.24
C PRO A 68 -5.71 6.11 6.25
N PRO A 69 -5.48 6.15 4.92
CA PRO A 69 -6.13 5.21 4.03
C PRO A 69 -5.70 3.75 4.25
N VAL A 70 -4.44 3.47 4.64
CA VAL A 70 -4.03 2.09 5.03
C VAL A 70 -4.77 1.64 6.29
N MET A 71 -4.95 2.51 7.29
CA MET A 71 -5.75 2.23 8.48
C MET A 71 -7.19 1.91 8.12
N PHE A 72 -7.79 2.67 7.21
CA PHE A 72 -9.15 2.39 6.74
C PHE A 72 -9.24 1.01 6.07
N GLN A 73 -8.29 0.67 5.21
CA GLN A 73 -8.22 -0.63 4.54
C GLN A 73 -8.03 -1.79 5.53
N THR A 74 -7.17 -1.63 6.53
CA THR A 74 -6.94 -2.65 7.56
C THR A 74 -8.12 -2.77 8.52
N ALA A 75 -8.76 -1.68 8.91
CA ALA A 75 -9.98 -1.70 9.71
C ALA A 75 -11.12 -2.43 8.99
N PHE A 76 -11.22 -2.24 7.68
CA PHE A 76 -12.22 -2.93 6.86
C PHE A 76 -11.91 -4.42 6.69
N GLY A 77 -10.65 -4.79 6.42
CA GLY A 77 -10.35 -6.14 5.96
C GLY A 77 -8.95 -6.68 6.22
N ALA A 78 -8.29 -6.40 7.36
CA ALA A 78 -6.98 -6.97 7.65
C ALA A 78 -6.96 -8.51 7.65
N ASP A 79 -8.05 -9.16 8.02
CA ASP A 79 -8.22 -10.61 7.95
C ASP A 79 -8.25 -11.13 6.50
N ILE A 80 -8.89 -10.39 5.59
CA ILE A 80 -8.90 -10.68 4.14
C ILE A 80 -7.49 -10.49 3.58
N LEU A 81 -6.82 -9.39 3.94
CA LEU A 81 -5.45 -9.10 3.53
C LEU A 81 -4.49 -10.19 4.02
N TRP A 82 -4.62 -10.61 5.29
CA TRP A 82 -3.80 -11.67 5.85
C TRP A 82 -3.96 -13.00 5.11
N ARG A 83 -5.17 -13.34 4.72
CA ARG A 83 -5.45 -14.53 3.90
C ARG A 83 -4.70 -14.50 2.57
N ASN A 84 -4.63 -13.33 1.93
CA ASN A 84 -3.97 -13.14 0.64
C ASN A 84 -2.50 -12.67 0.77
N ARG A 85 -1.90 -12.76 1.96
CA ARG A 85 -0.58 -12.17 2.27
C ARG A 85 0.52 -12.56 1.30
N LYS A 86 0.54 -13.79 0.77
CA LYS A 86 1.58 -14.24 -0.18
C LYS A 86 1.54 -13.41 -1.46
N ALA A 87 0.37 -13.30 -2.09
CA ALA A 87 0.19 -12.48 -3.29
C ALA A 87 0.49 -11.00 -3.02
N ILE A 88 0.01 -10.49 -1.89
CA ILE A 88 0.22 -9.10 -1.45
C ILE A 88 1.71 -8.81 -1.29
N ILE A 89 2.43 -9.60 -0.50
CA ILE A 89 3.85 -9.39 -0.23
C ILE A 89 4.66 -9.48 -1.53
N THR A 90 4.43 -10.51 -2.35
CA THR A 90 5.13 -10.66 -3.63
C THR A 90 4.90 -9.46 -4.54
N THR A 91 3.65 -8.98 -4.65
CA THR A 91 3.32 -7.82 -5.49
C THR A 91 4.00 -6.55 -4.97
N ILE A 92 3.91 -6.28 -3.67
CA ILE A 92 4.51 -5.09 -3.06
C ILE A 92 6.03 -5.09 -3.28
N LEU A 93 6.69 -6.19 -2.96
CA LEU A 93 8.15 -6.28 -3.07
C LEU A 93 8.63 -6.15 -4.52
N ALA A 94 8.00 -6.86 -5.46
CA ALA A 94 8.41 -6.80 -6.86
C ALA A 94 8.14 -5.43 -7.49
N SER A 95 6.97 -4.83 -7.22
CA SER A 95 6.65 -3.50 -7.74
C SER A 95 7.54 -2.41 -7.13
N THR A 96 7.84 -2.52 -5.82
CA THR A 96 8.71 -1.55 -5.15
C THR A 96 10.16 -1.68 -5.63
N ALA A 97 10.66 -2.89 -5.82
CA ALA A 97 12.00 -3.11 -6.36
C ALA A 97 12.12 -2.55 -7.79
N TYR A 98 11.13 -2.81 -8.65
CA TYR A 98 11.12 -2.28 -10.02
C TYR A 98 11.15 -0.75 -10.04
N LEU A 99 10.28 -0.11 -9.25
CA LEU A 99 10.22 1.35 -9.19
C LEU A 99 11.49 1.94 -8.57
N GLY A 100 12.00 1.35 -7.49
CA GLY A 100 13.21 1.81 -6.83
C GLY A 100 14.44 1.74 -7.74
N VAL A 101 14.60 0.65 -8.51
CA VAL A 101 15.69 0.54 -9.48
C VAL A 101 15.54 1.58 -10.60
N SER A 102 14.32 1.74 -11.15
CA SER A 102 14.06 2.74 -12.19
C SER A 102 14.37 4.15 -11.72
N ASP A 103 14.02 4.47 -10.48
CA ASP A 103 14.22 5.77 -9.87
C ASP A 103 15.71 6.04 -9.58
N SER A 104 16.41 5.05 -9.02
CA SER A 104 17.85 5.09 -8.78
C SER A 104 18.64 5.41 -10.07
N LEU A 105 18.26 4.82 -11.20
CA LEU A 105 18.86 5.11 -12.50
C LEU A 105 18.58 6.55 -12.94
N SER A 106 17.32 7.00 -12.81
CA SER A 106 16.91 8.35 -13.21
C SER A 106 17.60 9.44 -12.41
N ILE A 107 17.78 9.23 -11.10
CA ILE A 107 18.53 10.17 -10.24
C ILE A 107 20.01 10.13 -10.59
N GLY A 108 20.58 8.95 -10.83
CA GLY A 108 21.97 8.79 -11.23
C GLY A 108 22.32 9.48 -12.56
N GLU A 109 21.36 9.55 -13.49
CA GLU A 109 21.48 10.27 -14.76
C GLU A 109 21.21 11.79 -14.63
N GLY A 110 20.88 12.27 -13.42
CA GLY A 110 20.63 13.69 -13.18
C GLY A 110 19.29 14.20 -13.74
N THR A 111 18.37 13.30 -14.07
CA THR A 111 17.04 13.67 -14.60
C THR A 111 16.22 14.47 -13.56
N TRP A 112 16.38 14.16 -12.29
CA TRP A 112 15.81 14.88 -11.16
C TRP A 112 16.61 14.61 -9.89
N GLY A 113 16.37 15.37 -8.82
CA GLY A 113 17.09 15.21 -7.57
C GLY A 113 16.25 15.59 -6.36
N ILE A 114 16.62 15.04 -5.21
CA ILE A 114 15.95 15.26 -3.94
C ILE A 114 16.82 16.18 -3.09
N ASN A 115 16.18 17.09 -2.35
CA ASN A 115 16.91 17.99 -1.45
C ASN A 115 17.47 17.20 -0.24
N PRO A 116 18.82 17.07 -0.13
CA PRO A 116 19.45 16.29 0.94
C PRO A 116 19.16 16.80 2.35
N GLU A 117 18.83 18.08 2.50
CA GLU A 117 18.55 18.68 3.81
C GLU A 117 17.22 18.22 4.42
N LYS A 118 16.31 17.66 3.59
CA LYS A 118 14.97 17.21 3.99
C LYS A 118 14.87 15.70 4.14
N THR A 119 15.95 14.98 3.87
CA THR A 119 16.04 13.51 3.96
C THR A 119 16.92 13.09 5.13
N ILE A 120 16.75 11.84 5.56
CA ILE A 120 17.56 11.25 6.63
C ILE A 120 19.02 11.09 6.18
N GLY A 121 19.27 11.10 4.87
CA GLY A 121 20.60 10.93 4.28
C GLY A 121 21.06 9.47 4.25
N LEU A 122 20.12 8.53 4.16
CA LEU A 122 20.37 7.10 3.98
C LEU A 122 19.89 6.68 2.58
N ASP A 123 20.78 6.07 1.81
CA ASP A 123 20.43 5.46 0.52
C ASP A 123 20.21 3.96 0.69
N VAL A 124 19.11 3.43 0.12
CA VAL A 124 18.79 2.00 0.12
C VAL A 124 19.64 1.26 -0.93
N ILE A 125 19.77 1.88 -2.09
CA ILE A 125 20.68 1.52 -3.18
C ILE A 125 21.31 2.81 -3.70
N PRO A 126 22.40 2.79 -4.48
CA PRO A 126 23.03 4.01 -4.99
C PRO A 126 22.00 4.98 -5.58
N ASN A 127 22.08 6.24 -5.21
CA ASN A 127 21.22 7.33 -5.64
C ASN A 127 19.72 7.22 -5.25
N LEU A 128 19.30 6.25 -4.45
CA LEU A 128 17.92 6.11 -4.01
C LEU A 128 17.80 6.38 -2.51
N PRO A 129 17.36 7.57 -2.09
CA PRO A 129 17.08 7.87 -0.69
C PRO A 129 16.01 6.95 -0.10
N PHE A 130 16.15 6.65 1.19
CA PHE A 130 15.21 5.80 1.92
C PHE A 130 13.76 6.29 1.82
N GLU A 131 13.55 7.60 1.82
CA GLU A 131 12.21 8.20 1.72
C GLU A 131 11.54 7.90 0.39
N GLU A 132 12.26 7.93 -0.72
CA GLU A 132 11.71 7.58 -2.04
C GLU A 132 11.39 6.09 -2.12
N PHE A 133 12.30 5.25 -1.65
CA PHE A 133 12.02 3.82 -1.53
C PHE A 133 10.77 3.58 -0.68
N PHE A 134 10.67 4.26 0.47
CA PHE A 134 9.52 4.13 1.36
C PHE A 134 8.22 4.68 0.73
N PHE A 135 8.31 5.74 -0.05
CA PHE A 135 7.19 6.27 -0.82
C PHE A 135 6.66 5.23 -1.81
N PHE A 136 7.53 4.59 -2.59
CA PHE A 136 7.12 3.50 -3.49
C PHE A 136 6.54 2.31 -2.73
N PHE A 137 7.16 1.94 -1.62
CA PHE A 137 6.67 0.86 -0.78
C PHE A 137 5.24 1.13 -0.27
N ILE A 138 5.00 2.27 0.37
CA ILE A 138 3.70 2.57 0.98
C ILE A 138 2.59 2.78 -0.06
N THR A 139 2.92 3.37 -1.22
CA THR A 139 1.95 3.50 -2.33
C THR A 139 1.60 2.14 -2.92
N ASN A 140 2.56 1.21 -3.05
CA ASN A 140 2.28 -0.16 -3.45
C ASN A 140 1.46 -0.92 -2.41
N VAL A 141 1.67 -0.68 -1.11
CA VAL A 141 0.80 -1.20 -0.03
C VAL A 141 -0.64 -0.73 -0.23
N LEU A 142 -0.86 0.58 -0.39
CA LEU A 142 -2.17 1.17 -0.60
C LEU A 142 -2.89 0.57 -1.81
N LEU A 143 -2.20 0.49 -2.94
CA LEU A 143 -2.77 -0.05 -4.18
C LEU A 143 -3.09 -1.53 -4.05
N THR A 144 -2.16 -2.32 -3.54
CA THR A 144 -2.30 -3.78 -3.41
C THR A 144 -3.41 -4.13 -2.42
N PHE A 145 -3.49 -3.44 -1.28
CA PHE A 145 -4.56 -3.63 -0.31
C PHE A 145 -5.90 -3.25 -0.90
N GLY A 146 -6.01 -2.08 -1.53
CA GLY A 146 -7.25 -1.60 -2.14
C GLY A 146 -7.78 -2.58 -3.19
N VAL A 147 -6.93 -3.00 -4.14
CA VAL A 147 -7.32 -3.95 -5.19
C VAL A 147 -7.69 -5.31 -4.59
N THR A 148 -6.93 -5.83 -3.64
CA THR A 148 -7.24 -7.10 -2.97
C THR A 148 -8.61 -7.06 -2.30
N LEU A 149 -8.91 -5.99 -1.57
CA LEU A 149 -10.20 -5.81 -0.90
C LEU A 149 -11.35 -5.68 -1.90
N VAL A 150 -11.17 -4.91 -2.98
CA VAL A 150 -12.19 -4.77 -4.01
C VAL A 150 -12.45 -6.08 -4.77
N MET A 151 -11.44 -6.90 -4.98
CA MET A 151 -11.59 -8.17 -5.70
C MET A 151 -12.13 -9.31 -4.80
N SER A 152 -12.08 -9.17 -3.50
CA SER A 152 -12.46 -10.19 -2.54
C SER A 152 -13.99 -10.34 -2.43
N LYS A 153 -14.49 -11.57 -2.52
CA LYS A 153 -15.91 -11.89 -2.31
C LYS A 153 -16.37 -11.60 -0.88
N GLU A 154 -15.47 -11.75 0.09
CA GLU A 154 -15.72 -11.48 1.50
C GLU A 154 -16.02 -9.99 1.75
N SER A 155 -15.41 -9.10 0.97
CA SER A 155 -15.68 -7.66 1.04
C SER A 155 -17.12 -7.33 0.60
N GLU A 156 -17.65 -8.05 -0.39
CA GLU A 156 -19.03 -7.87 -0.86
C GLU A 156 -20.05 -8.14 0.26
N ASN A 157 -19.79 -9.16 1.07
CA ASN A 157 -20.66 -9.54 2.18
C ASN A 157 -20.63 -8.54 3.35
N ARG A 158 -19.55 -7.76 3.46
CA ARG A 158 -19.38 -6.72 4.49
C ARG A 158 -20.00 -5.38 4.11
N LEU A 159 -20.25 -5.14 2.83
CA LEU A 159 -20.80 -3.87 2.40
C LEU A 159 -22.25 -3.72 2.82
N PRO A 160 -22.65 -2.56 3.37
CA PRO A 160 -24.05 -2.21 3.58
C PRO A 160 -24.84 -2.28 2.27
N ALA A 161 -26.10 -2.70 2.35
CA ALA A 161 -26.98 -2.88 1.20
C ALA A 161 -26.98 -1.71 0.19
N PRO A 162 -27.03 -0.42 0.61
CA PRO A 162 -27.03 0.70 -0.32
C PRO A 162 -25.71 0.84 -1.12
N LEU A 163 -24.57 0.48 -0.53
CA LEU A 163 -23.26 0.56 -1.20
C LEU A 163 -22.99 -0.62 -2.12
N ARG A 164 -23.69 -1.73 -1.93
CA ARG A 164 -23.49 -2.96 -2.70
C ARG A 164 -23.81 -2.78 -4.18
N LYS A 165 -24.86 -2.01 -4.53
CA LYS A 165 -25.19 -1.70 -5.95
C LYS A 165 -24.06 -0.95 -6.66
N GLY A 166 -23.53 0.10 -6.02
CA GLY A 166 -22.41 0.88 -6.57
C GLY A 166 -21.14 0.03 -6.74
N TYR A 167 -20.86 -0.83 -5.78
CA TYR A 167 -19.75 -1.77 -5.83
C TYR A 167 -19.84 -2.74 -7.01
N TYR A 168 -21.00 -3.36 -7.26
CA TYR A 168 -21.19 -4.24 -8.43
C TYR A 168 -21.03 -3.52 -9.75
N THR A 169 -21.54 -2.29 -9.86
CA THR A 169 -21.38 -1.48 -11.08
C THR A 169 -19.91 -1.16 -11.34
N PHE A 170 -19.17 -0.78 -10.29
CA PHE A 170 -17.72 -0.53 -10.40
C PHE A 170 -16.95 -1.79 -10.79
N LYS A 171 -17.18 -2.90 -10.08
CA LYS A 171 -16.51 -4.18 -10.32
C LYS A 171 -16.77 -4.73 -11.72
N SER A 172 -18.01 -4.65 -12.22
CA SER A 172 -18.37 -5.12 -13.56
C SER A 172 -17.70 -4.29 -14.67
N ARG A 173 -17.57 -2.97 -14.48
CA ARG A 173 -16.85 -2.10 -15.42
C ARG A 173 -15.35 -2.40 -15.47
N TRP A 174 -14.78 -2.72 -14.33
CA TRP A 174 -13.34 -2.98 -14.19
C TRP A 174 -12.93 -4.33 -14.75
N LEU A 175 -13.73 -5.38 -14.49
CA LEU A 175 -13.49 -6.74 -15.01
C LEU A 175 -13.76 -6.90 -16.52
N LYS A 176 -14.58 -6.03 -17.12
CA LYS A 176 -14.82 -6.03 -18.57
C LYS A 176 -13.72 -5.36 -19.39
N ARG A 177 -12.80 -4.63 -18.76
CA ARG A 177 -11.69 -3.92 -19.41
C ARG A 177 -10.35 -4.66 -19.36
N GLY A 178 -10.28 -5.80 -18.76
CA GLY A 178 -9.13 -6.71 -18.70
C GLY A 178 -9.47 -8.12 -19.18
#